data_d978b038300c12f8c65c19257fc465fd
#
_entry.id   d978b038300c12f8c65c19257fc465fd
#
_cell.length_a   1.000
_cell.length_b   1.000
_cell.length_c   1.000
_cell.angle_alpha   90.00
_cell.angle_beta   90.00
_cell.angle_gamma   90.00
#
_symmetry.space_group_name_H-M   'P 1'
#
loop_
_entity.id
_entity.type
_entity.pdbx_description
1 polymer ?
#
loop_
_entity_poly.entity_id
_entity_poly.type
_entity_poly.pdbx_seq_one_letter_code
_entity_poly.pdbx_strand_id
1 'polypeptide(L)'
;MMGKRWCARICFVAMVFSLWVFTSHGAESSRNIILSTTTSTQDSGLLDVLVPLFQKQTGYSVKTVSVGTGQALALAAKGDADVALVHAPELEKKYVAEGKLLNRRLVMYNDFVIIGPKDDPAKVRSIASAAGALKAIERAKASFVSRGDNSGTHVLERSLWKAAGIEPKGSWYIEAGQGMGATLGIANERNAYTITDRGTYLAYGKRVSLPILVERDRALLNIYSVMEVNPANGPRINSEGGKAFADFMVAPQTQDVIRNFGVEKFGQSLFVPVAGKKEEELGV
;
A
#
# COMPACT_ATOMS: atom_id res chain seq x y z
N MET A 1 -20.65 13.37 104.61
CA MET A 1 -19.82 12.24 104.25
C MET A 1 -19.93 12.08 102.70
N MET A 2 -18.82 12.09 102.07
CA MET A 2 -18.57 12.37 100.69
C MET A 2 -18.96 11.22 99.76
N GLY A 3 -19.82 11.47 98.75
CA GLY A 3 -20.12 10.55 97.67
C GLY A 3 -19.48 11.04 96.34
N LYS A 4 -18.52 10.25 95.83
CA LYS A 4 -17.83 10.53 94.58
C LYS A 4 -18.71 10.15 93.41
N ARG A 5 -19.01 11.12 92.53
CA ARG A 5 -19.65 10.92 91.22
C ARG A 5 -18.57 10.59 90.21
N TRP A 6 -18.70 9.45 89.51
CA TRP A 6 -17.87 9.05 88.39
C TRP A 6 -18.62 9.45 87.08
N CYS A 7 -18.01 10.35 86.27
CA CYS A 7 -18.46 10.67 84.97
C CYS A 7 -17.74 9.74 83.96
N ALA A 8 -18.49 8.87 83.32
CA ALA A 8 -18.03 8.11 82.18
C ALA A 8 -18.01 8.97 80.91
N ARG A 9 -16.86 9.25 80.38
CA ARG A 9 -16.73 9.88 79.01
C ARG A 9 -16.78 8.80 77.99
N ILE A 10 -17.85 8.76 77.16
CA ILE A 10 -17.98 7.96 75.94
C ILE A 10 -17.29 8.69 74.84
N CYS A 11 -16.12 8.17 74.36
CA CYS A 11 -15.47 8.64 73.15
C CYS A 11 -16.16 8.01 71.90
N PHE A 12 -16.86 8.80 71.10
CA PHE A 12 -17.41 8.41 69.82
C PHE A 12 -16.27 8.54 68.79
N VAL A 13 -15.70 7.39 68.36
CA VAL A 13 -14.74 7.34 67.24
C VAL A 13 -15.57 7.29 65.96
N ALA A 14 -15.65 8.42 65.27
CA ALA A 14 -16.25 8.51 63.93
C ALA A 14 -15.23 7.95 62.91
N MET A 15 -15.49 6.73 62.43
CA MET A 15 -14.73 6.09 61.37
C MET A 15 -15.14 6.66 60.02
N VAL A 16 -14.38 7.62 59.49
CA VAL A 16 -14.60 8.19 58.15
C VAL A 16 -14.12 7.17 57.14
N PHE A 17 -15.05 6.48 56.50
CA PHE A 17 -14.77 5.62 55.35
C PHE A 17 -14.59 6.51 54.11
N SER A 18 -13.35 6.83 53.73
CA SER A 18 -13.04 7.49 52.48
C SER A 18 -13.26 6.51 51.34
N LEU A 19 -14.37 6.61 50.59
CA LEU A 19 -14.57 5.94 49.31
C LEU A 19 -13.57 6.54 48.31
N TRP A 20 -12.49 5.80 48.05
CA TRP A 20 -11.66 6.06 46.86
C TRP A 20 -12.41 5.59 45.65
N VAL A 21 -13.04 6.53 44.92
CA VAL A 21 -13.55 6.29 43.57
C VAL A 21 -12.34 6.19 42.65
N PHE A 22 -11.95 4.97 42.31
CA PHE A 22 -11.02 4.72 41.21
C PHE A 22 -11.74 5.08 39.92
N THR A 23 -11.59 6.31 39.48
CA THR A 23 -11.89 6.66 38.08
C THR A 23 -10.86 5.93 37.22
N SER A 24 -11.24 4.79 36.68
CA SER A 24 -10.48 4.15 35.63
C SER A 24 -10.46 5.14 34.44
N HIS A 25 -9.36 5.87 34.32
CA HIS A 25 -9.04 6.55 33.07
C HIS A 25 -8.70 5.43 32.07
N GLY A 26 -9.73 4.95 31.36
CA GLY A 26 -9.49 4.22 30.13
C GLY A 26 -8.60 5.13 29.28
N ALA A 27 -7.40 4.67 28.92
CA ALA A 27 -6.53 5.38 28.01
C ALA A 27 -7.36 5.72 26.77
N GLU A 28 -7.63 7.01 26.55
CA GLU A 28 -8.31 7.50 25.37
C GLU A 28 -7.43 7.05 24.19
N SER A 29 -7.87 6.05 23.42
CA SER A 29 -7.09 5.51 22.33
C SER A 29 -6.78 6.66 21.38
N SER A 30 -5.53 6.85 21.02
CA SER A 30 -5.12 7.92 20.10
C SER A 30 -5.95 7.81 18.83
N ARG A 31 -6.67 8.90 18.47
CA ARG A 31 -7.44 8.94 17.21
C ARG A 31 -6.57 9.19 15.98
N ASN A 32 -5.26 9.13 16.14
CA ASN A 32 -4.30 9.25 15.05
C ASN A 32 -3.77 7.89 14.64
N ILE A 33 -3.72 7.63 13.35
CA ILE A 33 -3.06 6.45 12.78
C ILE A 33 -2.05 6.85 11.71
N ILE A 34 -1.02 6.06 11.56
CA ILE A 34 -0.01 6.18 10.51
C ILE A 34 -0.22 5.05 9.52
N LEU A 35 -0.57 5.42 8.29
CA LEU A 35 -0.66 4.52 7.13
C LEU A 35 0.68 4.52 6.40
N SER A 36 1.40 3.39 6.37
CA SER A 36 2.52 3.21 5.46
C SER A 36 2.04 2.65 4.12
N THR A 37 2.47 3.29 3.03
CA THR A 37 2.04 2.91 1.67
C THR A 37 3.11 3.23 0.64
N THR A 38 2.78 3.05 -0.64
CA THR A 38 3.72 3.30 -1.74
C THR A 38 3.48 4.64 -2.42
N THR A 39 4.53 5.21 -3.02
CA THR A 39 4.41 6.43 -3.82
C THR A 39 3.42 6.25 -4.97
N SER A 40 3.42 5.10 -5.65
CA SER A 40 2.46 4.82 -6.73
C SER A 40 1.01 4.75 -6.25
N THR A 41 0.75 4.24 -5.03
CA THR A 41 -0.59 4.27 -4.43
C THR A 41 -1.04 5.70 -4.17
N GLN A 42 -0.17 6.55 -3.62
CA GLN A 42 -0.46 7.96 -3.41
C GLN A 42 -0.66 8.70 -4.74
N ASP A 43 0.24 8.51 -5.70
CA ASP A 43 0.23 9.20 -6.99
C ASP A 43 -1.00 8.84 -7.85
N SER A 44 -1.64 7.70 -7.59
CA SER A 44 -2.91 7.34 -8.23
C SER A 44 -4.07 8.28 -7.87
N GLY A 45 -3.97 8.98 -6.74
CA GLY A 45 -5.02 9.83 -6.19
C GLY A 45 -6.12 9.06 -5.42
N LEU A 46 -6.05 7.74 -5.33
CA LEU A 46 -7.09 6.94 -4.65
C LEU A 46 -7.18 7.28 -3.16
N LEU A 47 -6.04 7.50 -2.51
CA LEU A 47 -6.01 7.84 -1.08
C LEU A 47 -6.58 9.23 -0.80
N ASP A 48 -6.55 10.16 -1.75
CA ASP A 48 -7.15 11.48 -1.62
C ASP A 48 -8.69 11.41 -1.54
N VAL A 49 -9.27 10.29 -1.98
CA VAL A 49 -10.70 9.98 -1.84
C VAL A 49 -10.97 9.13 -0.61
N LEU A 50 -10.22 8.05 -0.41
CA LEU A 50 -10.51 7.07 0.64
C LEU A 50 -10.16 7.56 2.05
N VAL A 51 -9.04 8.30 2.23
CA VAL A 51 -8.65 8.78 3.55
C VAL A 51 -9.68 9.76 4.15
N PRO A 52 -10.17 10.79 3.42
CA PRO A 52 -11.23 11.65 3.94
C PRO A 52 -12.53 10.90 4.28
N LEU A 53 -12.91 9.89 3.47
CA LEU A 53 -14.08 9.05 3.76
C LEU A 53 -13.90 8.27 5.06
N PHE A 54 -12.76 7.64 5.25
CA PHE A 54 -12.42 6.93 6.49
C PHE A 54 -12.47 7.87 7.69
N GLN A 55 -11.81 9.02 7.61
CA GLN A 55 -11.76 10.02 8.67
C GLN A 55 -13.19 10.49 9.07
N LYS A 56 -14.03 10.74 8.07
CA LYS A 56 -15.44 11.16 8.28
C LYS A 56 -16.26 10.06 8.95
N GLN A 57 -16.05 8.79 8.58
CA GLN A 57 -16.85 7.68 9.11
C GLN A 57 -16.44 7.27 10.53
N THR A 58 -15.15 7.37 10.86
CA THR A 58 -14.60 6.79 12.09
C THR A 58 -14.14 7.80 13.11
N GLY A 59 -13.87 9.04 12.68
CA GLY A 59 -13.26 10.08 13.51
C GLY A 59 -11.76 9.89 13.75
N TYR A 60 -11.12 8.87 13.15
CA TYR A 60 -9.66 8.76 13.13
C TYR A 60 -9.06 9.79 12.16
N SER A 61 -7.88 10.31 12.52
CA SER A 61 -7.02 11.10 11.63
C SER A 61 -5.92 10.21 11.05
N VAL A 62 -5.70 10.26 9.74
CA VAL A 62 -4.71 9.43 9.05
C VAL A 62 -3.53 10.26 8.58
N LYS A 63 -2.33 9.90 9.03
CA LYS A 63 -1.08 10.39 8.45
C LYS A 63 -0.54 9.35 7.47
N THR A 64 -0.53 9.68 6.19
CA THR A 64 0.05 8.80 5.15
C THR A 64 1.55 9.02 5.03
N VAL A 65 2.31 7.91 5.00
CA VAL A 65 3.74 7.88 4.72
C VAL A 65 3.95 7.07 3.44
N SER A 66 4.21 7.77 2.34
CA SER A 66 4.34 7.19 0.99
C SER A 66 5.81 7.07 0.61
N VAL A 67 6.29 5.84 0.46
CA VAL A 67 7.70 5.51 0.17
C VAL A 67 7.79 4.29 -0.75
N GLY A 68 8.97 3.78 -1.05
CA GLY A 68 9.10 2.51 -1.78
C GLY A 68 8.54 1.32 -0.98
N THR A 69 8.00 0.30 -1.66
CA THR A 69 7.31 -0.85 -1.02
C THR A 69 8.12 -1.50 0.11
N GLY A 70 9.40 -1.80 -0.14
CA GLY A 70 10.27 -2.40 0.88
C GLY A 70 10.44 -1.49 2.11
N GLN A 71 10.53 -0.18 1.90
CA GLN A 71 10.62 0.80 2.98
C GLN A 71 9.30 0.94 3.73
N ALA A 72 8.16 0.93 3.05
CA ALA A 72 6.83 0.98 3.68
C ALA A 72 6.62 -0.23 4.61
N LEU A 73 6.97 -1.43 4.14
CA LEU A 73 6.91 -2.66 4.95
C LEU A 73 7.90 -2.63 6.12
N ALA A 74 9.10 -2.08 5.92
CA ALA A 74 10.09 -1.95 6.99
C ALA A 74 9.65 -0.97 8.09
N LEU A 75 9.00 0.16 7.74
CA LEU A 75 8.40 1.09 8.70
C LEU A 75 7.32 0.39 9.54
N ALA A 76 6.41 -0.32 8.88
CA ALA A 76 5.37 -1.09 9.55
C ALA A 76 5.96 -2.17 10.50
N ALA A 77 6.95 -2.93 10.02
CA ALA A 77 7.61 -3.97 10.82
C ALA A 77 8.38 -3.44 12.04
N LYS A 78 8.83 -2.18 12.01
CA LYS A 78 9.48 -1.50 13.15
C LYS A 78 8.49 -0.89 14.14
N GLY A 79 7.19 -0.86 13.82
CA GLY A 79 6.17 -0.17 14.62
C GLY A 79 6.15 1.35 14.43
N ASP A 80 6.68 1.84 13.31
CA ASP A 80 6.62 3.25 12.91
C ASP A 80 5.37 3.57 12.06
N ALA A 81 4.48 2.58 11.91
CA ALA A 81 3.15 2.71 11.32
C ALA A 81 2.15 1.80 12.06
N ASP A 82 0.85 2.02 11.86
CA ASP A 82 -0.24 1.26 12.48
C ASP A 82 -0.88 0.28 11.49
N VAL A 83 -0.80 0.61 10.21
CA VAL A 83 -1.37 -0.17 9.11
C VAL A 83 -0.53 0.01 7.85
N ALA A 84 -0.43 -1.03 7.04
CA ALA A 84 0.26 -1.00 5.74
C ALA A 84 -0.72 -1.29 4.60
N LEU A 85 -0.63 -0.51 3.50
CA LEU A 85 -1.33 -0.76 2.23
C LEU A 85 -0.29 -0.76 1.12
N VAL A 86 0.06 -1.93 0.63
CA VAL A 86 1.15 -2.13 -0.34
C VAL A 86 0.78 -3.19 -1.39
N HIS A 87 1.67 -3.45 -2.34
CA HIS A 87 1.41 -4.33 -3.48
C HIS A 87 2.66 -5.16 -3.88
N ALA A 88 3.19 -5.93 -2.93
CA ALA A 88 4.31 -6.85 -3.14
C ALA A 88 4.08 -8.18 -2.40
N PRO A 89 3.21 -9.05 -2.91
CA PRO A 89 2.71 -10.25 -2.22
C PRO A 89 3.79 -11.09 -1.54
N GLU A 90 4.92 -11.32 -2.20
CA GLU A 90 6.00 -12.16 -1.65
C GLU A 90 6.67 -11.52 -0.42
N LEU A 91 6.89 -10.20 -0.45
CA LEU A 91 7.42 -9.48 0.71
C LEU A 91 6.39 -9.40 1.84
N GLU A 92 5.12 -9.17 1.51
CA GLU A 92 4.01 -9.12 2.46
C GLU A 92 3.90 -10.44 3.22
N LYS A 93 3.85 -11.57 2.50
CA LYS A 93 3.81 -12.94 3.07
C LYS A 93 4.99 -13.20 3.99
N LYS A 94 6.20 -12.73 3.61
CA LYS A 94 7.39 -12.85 4.45
C LYS A 94 7.21 -12.12 5.79
N TYR A 95 6.79 -10.84 5.79
CA TYR A 95 6.59 -10.08 7.02
C TYR A 95 5.45 -10.63 7.88
N VAL A 96 4.42 -11.22 7.27
CA VAL A 96 3.36 -11.93 7.99
C VAL A 96 3.90 -13.22 8.63
N ALA A 97 4.69 -14.01 7.92
CA ALA A 97 5.32 -15.22 8.45
C ALA A 97 6.29 -14.92 9.61
N GLU A 98 6.97 -13.77 9.56
CA GLU A 98 7.81 -13.27 10.65
C GLU A 98 7.01 -12.70 11.84
N GLY A 99 5.68 -12.68 11.77
CA GLY A 99 4.80 -12.13 12.81
C GLY A 99 4.89 -10.61 12.97
N LYS A 100 5.48 -9.89 12.01
CA LYS A 100 5.59 -8.44 12.04
C LYS A 100 4.30 -7.74 11.60
N LEU A 101 3.61 -8.31 10.63
CA LEU A 101 2.32 -7.86 10.13
C LEU A 101 1.28 -8.96 10.32
N LEU A 102 0.02 -8.55 10.46
CA LEU A 102 -1.09 -9.45 10.75
C LEU A 102 -2.21 -9.25 9.72
N ASN A 103 -3.08 -10.26 9.61
CA ASN A 103 -4.37 -10.16 8.93
C ASN A 103 -4.27 -9.59 7.51
N ARG A 104 -3.32 -10.09 6.69
CA ARG A 104 -3.19 -9.71 5.29
C ARG A 104 -4.48 -9.98 4.54
N ARG A 105 -5.09 -8.94 3.99
CA ARG A 105 -6.35 -9.00 3.22
C ARG A 105 -6.17 -8.35 1.88
N LEU A 106 -6.65 -9.01 0.82
CA LEU A 106 -6.68 -8.43 -0.51
C LEU A 106 -7.71 -7.29 -0.56
N VAL A 107 -7.33 -6.19 -1.20
CA VAL A 107 -8.18 -5.00 -1.34
C VAL A 107 -8.62 -4.82 -2.79
N MET A 108 -7.67 -4.76 -3.67
CA MET A 108 -7.87 -4.47 -5.09
C MET A 108 -6.68 -4.96 -5.91
N TYR A 109 -6.82 -4.94 -7.22
CA TYR A 109 -5.69 -4.99 -8.13
C TYR A 109 -5.84 -3.94 -9.23
N ASN A 110 -4.73 -3.53 -9.82
CA ASN A 110 -4.63 -3.00 -11.16
C ASN A 110 -3.63 -3.85 -11.94
N ASP A 111 -3.31 -3.46 -13.15
CA ASP A 111 -2.27 -4.12 -13.92
C ASP A 111 -1.11 -3.18 -14.22
N PHE A 112 0.03 -3.79 -14.44
CA PHE A 112 1.13 -3.15 -15.12
C PHE A 112 0.96 -3.30 -16.63
N VAL A 113 1.57 -2.39 -17.35
CA VAL A 113 1.60 -2.39 -18.81
C VAL A 113 3.03 -2.12 -19.28
N ILE A 114 3.39 -2.69 -20.43
CA ILE A 114 4.61 -2.29 -21.13
C ILE A 114 4.21 -1.28 -22.19
N ILE A 115 4.75 -0.08 -22.07
CA ILE A 115 4.59 0.99 -23.07
C ILE A 115 5.90 1.16 -23.83
N GLY A 116 5.83 1.76 -25.01
CA GLY A 116 7.03 1.97 -25.81
C GLY A 116 6.76 2.73 -27.10
N PRO A 117 7.77 2.82 -27.98
CA PRO A 117 7.70 3.53 -29.24
C PRO A 117 6.51 3.13 -30.11
N LYS A 118 5.91 4.09 -30.81
CA LYS A 118 4.78 3.83 -31.74
C LYS A 118 5.14 2.87 -32.87
N ASP A 119 6.37 2.96 -33.36
CA ASP A 119 6.95 2.14 -34.43
C ASP A 119 7.39 0.74 -33.96
N ASP A 120 7.39 0.52 -32.63
CA ASP A 120 7.63 -0.78 -31.96
C ASP A 120 8.84 -1.55 -32.57
N PRO A 121 10.06 -1.02 -32.50
CA PRO A 121 11.24 -1.61 -33.15
C PRO A 121 11.55 -3.04 -32.67
N ALA A 122 11.18 -3.39 -31.43
CA ALA A 122 11.32 -4.74 -30.90
C ALA A 122 10.15 -5.68 -31.23
N LYS A 123 9.09 -5.17 -31.88
CA LYS A 123 7.87 -5.92 -32.30
C LYS A 123 7.16 -6.62 -31.14
N VAL A 124 7.08 -5.94 -29.99
CA VAL A 124 6.51 -6.53 -28.77
C VAL A 124 4.98 -6.61 -28.80
N ARG A 125 4.31 -5.78 -29.61
CA ARG A 125 2.83 -5.72 -29.71
C ARG A 125 2.19 -7.06 -30.05
N SER A 126 2.89 -7.92 -30.76
CA SER A 126 2.42 -9.26 -31.14
C SER A 126 2.73 -10.33 -30.09
N ILE A 127 3.37 -9.97 -28.98
CA ILE A 127 3.83 -10.92 -27.96
C ILE A 127 2.89 -10.85 -26.76
N ALA A 128 2.22 -11.97 -26.46
CA ALA A 128 1.23 -12.02 -25.39
C ALA A 128 1.85 -12.00 -23.97
N SER A 129 3.11 -12.46 -23.83
CA SER A 129 3.75 -12.51 -22.50
C SER A 129 4.73 -11.38 -22.27
N ALA A 130 4.67 -10.78 -21.08
CA ALA A 130 5.59 -9.73 -20.66
C ALA A 130 7.05 -10.17 -20.71
N ALA A 131 7.36 -11.40 -20.23
CA ALA A 131 8.70 -11.95 -20.29
C ALA A 131 9.17 -12.15 -21.74
N GLY A 132 8.27 -12.57 -22.64
CA GLY A 132 8.56 -12.68 -24.08
C GLY A 132 8.85 -11.31 -24.73
N ALA A 133 8.07 -10.29 -24.35
CA ALA A 133 8.29 -8.91 -24.80
C ALA A 133 9.65 -8.38 -24.34
N LEU A 134 10.02 -8.59 -23.10
CA LEU A 134 11.32 -8.21 -22.57
C LEU A 134 12.48 -8.92 -23.31
N LYS A 135 12.30 -10.21 -23.66
CA LYS A 135 13.24 -10.94 -24.52
C LYS A 135 13.42 -10.27 -25.90
N ALA A 136 12.32 -9.83 -26.51
CA ALA A 136 12.37 -9.17 -27.82
C ALA A 136 13.07 -7.80 -27.72
N ILE A 137 12.80 -7.03 -26.67
CA ILE A 137 13.47 -5.74 -26.39
C ILE A 137 14.98 -5.94 -26.23
N GLU A 138 15.39 -6.92 -25.43
CA GLU A 138 16.82 -7.25 -25.25
C GLU A 138 17.49 -7.67 -26.55
N ARG A 139 16.85 -8.57 -27.32
CA ARG A 139 17.39 -9.05 -28.60
C ARG A 139 17.57 -7.89 -29.60
N ALA A 140 16.64 -6.96 -29.64
CA ALA A 140 16.71 -5.77 -30.49
C ALA A 140 17.68 -4.72 -29.95
N LYS A 141 18.16 -4.85 -28.70
CA LYS A 141 18.89 -3.80 -27.96
C LYS A 141 18.15 -2.46 -27.99
N ALA A 142 16.81 -2.55 -28.03
CA ALA A 142 15.95 -1.37 -28.02
C ALA A 142 15.98 -0.70 -26.66
N SER A 143 15.97 0.64 -26.65
CA SER A 143 16.08 1.42 -25.40
C SER A 143 14.97 1.04 -24.43
N PHE A 144 15.33 0.73 -23.19
CA PHE A 144 14.44 0.42 -22.08
C PHE A 144 14.80 1.25 -20.88
N VAL A 145 13.82 1.89 -20.25
CA VAL A 145 13.98 2.67 -19.03
C VAL A 145 13.38 1.91 -17.86
N SER A 146 14.26 1.50 -16.95
CA SER A 146 13.90 0.89 -15.67
C SER A 146 13.66 1.96 -14.61
N ARG A 147 12.80 1.67 -13.65
CA ARG A 147 12.70 2.52 -12.45
C ARG A 147 13.98 2.56 -11.62
N GLY A 148 14.67 1.43 -11.46
CA GLY A 148 15.97 1.35 -10.79
C GLY A 148 15.98 1.74 -9.30
N ASP A 149 14.83 1.80 -8.61
CA ASP A 149 14.66 2.39 -7.28
C ASP A 149 14.18 1.42 -6.19
N ASN A 150 14.18 0.12 -6.48
CA ASN A 150 13.65 -0.96 -5.60
C ASN A 150 12.17 -0.79 -5.19
N SER A 151 11.39 -0.01 -5.93
CA SER A 151 9.93 0.06 -5.79
C SER A 151 9.24 -1.23 -6.21
N GLY A 152 7.92 -1.35 -5.94
CA GLY A 152 7.12 -2.49 -6.41
C GLY A 152 7.20 -2.70 -7.93
N THR A 153 7.19 -1.62 -8.72
CA THR A 153 7.38 -1.69 -10.18
C THR A 153 8.75 -2.25 -10.54
N HIS A 154 9.82 -1.80 -9.88
CA HIS A 154 11.17 -2.31 -10.14
C HIS A 154 11.34 -3.77 -9.69
N VAL A 155 10.73 -4.17 -8.59
CA VAL A 155 10.73 -5.57 -8.13
C VAL A 155 10.01 -6.46 -9.16
N LEU A 156 8.84 -6.06 -9.66
CA LEU A 156 8.14 -6.76 -10.73
C LEU A 156 8.99 -6.83 -12.00
N GLU A 157 9.53 -5.73 -12.46
CA GLU A 157 10.40 -5.67 -13.64
C GLU A 157 11.53 -6.68 -13.55
N ARG A 158 12.25 -6.70 -12.42
CA ARG A 158 13.34 -7.67 -12.18
C ARG A 158 12.85 -9.12 -12.21
N SER A 159 11.65 -9.39 -11.67
CA SER A 159 11.08 -10.74 -11.72
C SER A 159 10.76 -11.17 -13.16
N LEU A 160 10.26 -10.25 -13.98
CA LEU A 160 9.99 -10.48 -15.39
C LEU A 160 11.28 -10.70 -16.21
N TRP A 161 12.33 -9.92 -15.97
CA TRP A 161 13.65 -10.15 -16.56
C TRP A 161 14.21 -11.52 -16.18
N LYS A 162 14.09 -11.91 -14.91
CA LYS A 162 14.48 -13.25 -14.43
C LYS A 162 13.67 -14.34 -15.13
N ALA A 163 12.34 -14.18 -15.26
CA ALA A 163 11.48 -15.12 -15.98
C ALA A 163 11.83 -15.20 -17.47
N ALA A 164 12.31 -14.10 -18.06
CA ALA A 164 12.86 -14.06 -19.41
C ALA A 164 14.24 -14.75 -19.53
N GLY A 165 14.89 -15.11 -18.42
CA GLY A 165 16.26 -15.64 -18.39
C GLY A 165 17.32 -14.61 -18.76
N ILE A 166 17.08 -13.33 -18.47
CA ILE A 166 17.92 -12.20 -18.85
C ILE A 166 18.34 -11.42 -17.62
N GLU A 167 19.61 -11.06 -17.56
CA GLU A 167 20.14 -10.01 -16.68
C GLU A 167 20.39 -8.76 -17.55
N PRO A 168 19.49 -7.75 -17.49
CA PRO A 168 19.58 -6.60 -18.37
C PRO A 168 20.83 -5.77 -18.04
N LYS A 169 21.63 -5.42 -19.07
CA LYS A 169 22.85 -4.61 -18.95
C LYS A 169 23.25 -4.00 -20.28
N GLY A 170 24.01 -2.93 -20.19
CA GLY A 170 24.52 -2.21 -21.37
C GLY A 170 23.76 -0.92 -21.65
N SER A 171 24.13 -0.21 -22.70
CA SER A 171 23.64 1.14 -23.01
C SER A 171 22.16 1.24 -23.36
N TRP A 172 21.52 0.12 -23.71
CA TRP A 172 20.09 0.06 -24.03
C TRP A 172 19.21 -0.01 -22.78
N TYR A 173 19.76 -0.40 -21.62
CA TYR A 173 19.05 -0.50 -20.34
C TYR A 173 19.47 0.66 -19.45
N ILE A 174 18.52 1.53 -19.12
CA ILE A 174 18.76 2.79 -18.43
C ILE A 174 17.99 2.78 -17.11
N GLU A 175 18.68 2.83 -15.99
CA GLU A 175 18.07 2.96 -14.67
C GLU A 175 17.82 4.42 -14.35
N ALA A 176 16.54 4.78 -14.19
CA ALA A 176 16.13 6.15 -13.87
C ALA A 176 16.46 6.54 -12.43
N GLY A 177 16.40 5.59 -11.48
CA GLY A 177 16.57 5.85 -10.06
C GLY A 177 15.51 6.81 -9.47
N GLN A 178 14.34 6.90 -10.10
CA GLN A 178 13.32 7.92 -9.85
C GLN A 178 11.92 7.30 -9.67
N GLY A 179 10.96 8.09 -9.15
CA GLY A 179 9.55 7.71 -9.10
C GLY A 179 8.95 7.49 -10.49
N MET A 180 7.78 6.80 -10.55
CA MET A 180 7.18 6.36 -11.82
C MET A 180 6.92 7.51 -12.80
N GLY A 181 6.47 8.66 -12.30
CA GLY A 181 6.21 9.81 -13.14
C GLY A 181 7.45 10.35 -13.86
N ALA A 182 8.58 10.48 -13.16
CA ALA A 182 9.85 10.88 -13.77
C ALA A 182 10.37 9.81 -14.74
N THR A 183 10.22 8.52 -14.38
CA THR A 183 10.56 7.39 -15.27
C THR A 183 9.77 7.45 -16.58
N LEU A 184 8.47 7.73 -16.52
CA LEU A 184 7.62 7.92 -17.71
C LEU A 184 8.10 9.10 -18.58
N GLY A 185 8.47 10.22 -17.95
CA GLY A 185 9.05 11.37 -18.65
C GLY A 185 10.32 10.99 -19.42
N ILE A 186 11.26 10.33 -18.74
CA ILE A 186 12.53 9.87 -19.36
C ILE A 186 12.27 8.88 -20.49
N ALA A 187 11.37 7.92 -20.29
CA ALA A 187 11.01 6.96 -21.32
C ALA A 187 10.39 7.65 -22.55
N ASN A 188 9.50 8.62 -22.33
CA ASN A 188 8.86 9.39 -23.39
C ASN A 188 9.85 10.22 -24.19
N GLU A 189 10.76 10.94 -23.52
CA GLU A 189 11.81 11.75 -24.17
C GLU A 189 12.78 10.90 -24.98
N ARG A 190 13.10 9.70 -24.50
CA ARG A 190 14.03 8.78 -25.16
C ARG A 190 13.35 7.87 -26.20
N ASN A 191 12.04 7.98 -26.35
CA ASN A 191 11.24 7.06 -27.19
C ASN A 191 11.58 5.59 -26.84
N ALA A 192 11.55 5.25 -25.55
CA ALA A 192 12.02 3.99 -25.00
C ALA A 192 10.86 3.15 -24.45
N TYR A 193 11.08 1.84 -24.34
CA TYR A 193 10.18 0.95 -23.60
C TYR A 193 10.31 1.18 -22.10
N THR A 194 9.22 0.98 -21.35
CA THR A 194 9.22 0.92 -19.89
C THR A 194 8.02 0.15 -19.38
N ILE A 195 8.07 -0.28 -18.11
CA ILE A 195 6.95 -0.86 -17.38
C ILE A 195 6.37 0.21 -16.45
N THR A 196 5.06 0.34 -16.44
CA THR A 196 4.34 1.23 -15.55
C THR A 196 3.03 0.61 -15.10
N ASP A 197 2.53 0.97 -13.92
CA ASP A 197 1.14 0.66 -13.58
C ASP A 197 0.18 1.49 -14.45
N ARG A 198 -0.95 0.90 -14.80
CA ARG A 198 -1.96 1.53 -15.66
C ARG A 198 -2.50 2.82 -15.05
N GLY A 199 -2.66 2.86 -13.73
CA GLY A 199 -3.17 4.04 -13.04
C GLY A 199 -2.28 5.26 -13.26
N THR A 200 -0.98 5.12 -13.02
CA THR A 200 -0.01 6.19 -13.26
C THR A 200 0.05 6.57 -14.75
N TYR A 201 0.05 5.57 -15.66
CA TYR A 201 0.02 5.83 -17.09
C TYR A 201 -1.18 6.71 -17.50
N LEU A 202 -2.38 6.36 -17.06
CA LEU A 202 -3.60 7.11 -17.34
C LEU A 202 -3.60 8.51 -16.70
N ALA A 203 -3.09 8.61 -15.46
CA ALA A 203 -2.97 9.90 -14.77
C ALA A 203 -2.03 10.88 -15.50
N TYR A 204 -0.99 10.36 -16.14
CA TYR A 204 -0.08 11.16 -16.96
C TYR A 204 -0.69 11.54 -18.32
N GLY A 205 -1.61 10.75 -18.85
CA GLY A 205 -2.43 11.05 -20.02
C GLY A 205 -1.62 11.58 -21.20
N LYS A 206 -1.99 12.75 -21.71
CA LYS A 206 -1.36 13.37 -22.90
C LYS A 206 0.13 13.75 -22.72
N ARG A 207 0.66 13.71 -21.50
CA ARG A 207 2.09 13.98 -21.23
C ARG A 207 3.01 12.83 -21.66
N VAL A 208 2.44 11.65 -21.91
CA VAL A 208 3.15 10.46 -22.38
C VAL A 208 2.56 10.04 -23.72
N SER A 209 3.36 10.09 -24.78
CA SER A 209 2.93 9.76 -26.14
C SER A 209 3.17 8.29 -26.51
N LEU A 210 3.81 7.52 -25.64
CA LEU A 210 4.11 6.11 -25.83
C LEU A 210 2.83 5.27 -25.64
N PRO A 211 2.39 4.48 -26.63
CA PRO A 211 1.23 3.61 -26.49
C PRO A 211 1.50 2.40 -25.62
N ILE A 212 0.44 1.81 -25.07
CA ILE A 212 0.49 0.48 -24.48
C ILE A 212 0.74 -0.53 -25.60
N LEU A 213 1.73 -1.38 -25.41
CA LEU A 213 2.14 -2.40 -26.35
C LEU A 213 1.88 -3.82 -25.83
N VAL A 214 2.04 -4.04 -24.52
CA VAL A 214 1.75 -5.34 -23.87
C VAL A 214 0.92 -5.09 -22.61
N GLU A 215 -0.17 -5.82 -22.50
CA GLU A 215 -1.11 -5.79 -21.37
C GLU A 215 -1.78 -7.16 -21.21
N ARG A 216 -2.56 -7.33 -20.13
CA ARG A 216 -3.39 -8.52 -19.89
C ARG A 216 -2.59 -9.82 -19.72
N ASP A 217 -1.30 -9.74 -19.40
CA ASP A 217 -0.56 -10.89 -18.91
C ASP A 217 -0.80 -11.02 -17.39
N ARG A 218 -1.01 -12.25 -16.94
CA ARG A 218 -1.17 -12.56 -15.49
C ARG A 218 0.03 -12.10 -14.67
N ALA A 219 1.24 -12.19 -15.23
CA ALA A 219 2.47 -11.72 -14.60
C ALA A 219 2.53 -10.18 -14.43
N LEU A 220 1.59 -9.45 -15.04
CA LEU A 220 1.47 -8.00 -14.91
C LEU A 220 0.41 -7.57 -13.87
N LEU A 221 -0.23 -8.51 -13.17
CA LEU A 221 -1.18 -8.15 -12.11
C LEU A 221 -0.47 -7.50 -10.94
N ASN A 222 -1.04 -6.42 -10.45
CA ASN A 222 -0.54 -5.63 -9.33
C ASN A 222 -1.56 -5.67 -8.20
N ILE A 223 -1.35 -6.58 -7.25
CA ILE A 223 -2.31 -6.91 -6.19
C ILE A 223 -1.98 -6.10 -4.95
N TYR A 224 -2.95 -5.35 -4.45
CA TYR A 224 -2.86 -4.54 -3.25
C TYR A 224 -3.45 -5.27 -2.05
N SER A 225 -2.71 -5.28 -0.96
CA SER A 225 -3.16 -5.83 0.31
C SER A 225 -3.05 -4.80 1.42
N VAL A 226 -3.99 -4.87 2.36
CA VAL A 226 -3.93 -4.15 3.62
C VAL A 226 -3.55 -5.13 4.74
N MET A 227 -2.68 -4.68 5.65
CA MET A 227 -2.20 -5.47 6.80
C MET A 227 -2.14 -4.60 8.04
N GLU A 228 -2.52 -5.17 9.15
CA GLU A 228 -2.39 -4.59 10.47
C GLU A 228 -0.96 -4.76 10.99
N VAL A 229 -0.41 -3.76 11.68
CA VAL A 229 0.89 -3.88 12.33
C VAL A 229 0.72 -4.64 13.64
N ASN A 230 1.61 -5.62 13.90
CA ASN A 230 1.55 -6.38 15.13
C ASN A 230 1.87 -5.45 16.33
N PRO A 231 0.99 -5.33 17.33
CA PRO A 231 1.23 -4.51 18.51
C PRO A 231 2.49 -4.90 19.31
N ALA A 232 2.95 -6.13 19.16
CA ALA A 232 4.22 -6.57 19.75
C ALA A 232 5.46 -5.87 19.16
N ASN A 233 5.34 -5.20 18.02
CA ASN A 233 6.45 -4.46 17.42
C ASN A 233 6.78 -3.14 18.16
N GLY A 234 5.84 -2.62 18.99
CA GLY A 234 6.12 -1.42 19.79
C GLY A 234 4.91 -0.86 20.52
N PRO A 235 5.13 -0.11 21.62
CA PRO A 235 4.06 0.38 22.48
C PRO A 235 3.26 1.56 21.89
N ARG A 236 3.70 2.15 20.78
CA ARG A 236 3.04 3.31 20.13
C ARG A 236 2.03 2.93 19.08
N ILE A 237 1.90 1.63 18.77
CA ILE A 237 1.03 1.15 17.69
C ILE A 237 -0.42 1.29 18.11
N ASN A 238 -1.20 2.01 17.30
CA ASN A 238 -2.64 2.12 17.43
C ASN A 238 -3.32 0.93 16.70
N SER A 239 -3.37 -0.21 17.37
CA SER A 239 -3.93 -1.45 16.80
C SER A 239 -5.41 -1.33 16.46
N GLU A 240 -6.19 -0.60 17.28
CA GLU A 240 -7.63 -0.38 17.03
C GLU A 240 -7.82 0.45 15.77
N GLY A 241 -7.08 1.55 15.63
CA GLY A 241 -7.12 2.40 14.45
C GLY A 241 -6.60 1.71 13.20
N GLY A 242 -5.51 0.95 13.31
CA GLY A 242 -4.97 0.14 12.22
C GLY A 242 -5.97 -0.91 11.72
N LYS A 243 -6.61 -1.63 12.65
CA LYS A 243 -7.69 -2.57 12.33
C LYS A 243 -8.89 -1.87 11.70
N ALA A 244 -9.33 -0.73 12.24
CA ALA A 244 -10.44 0.02 11.69
C ALA A 244 -10.18 0.45 10.24
N PHE A 245 -8.96 0.90 9.93
CA PHE A 245 -8.57 1.23 8.55
C PHE A 245 -8.55 0.00 7.65
N ALA A 246 -8.01 -1.10 8.11
CA ALA A 246 -7.96 -2.34 7.36
C ALA A 246 -9.37 -2.91 7.09
N ASP A 247 -10.30 -2.83 8.06
CA ASP A 247 -11.70 -3.19 7.89
C ASP A 247 -12.42 -2.27 6.89
N PHE A 248 -12.17 -0.96 6.98
CA PHE A 248 -12.70 0.02 6.03
C PHE A 248 -12.28 -0.30 4.58
N MET A 249 -11.02 -0.64 4.33
CA MET A 249 -10.52 -0.94 2.98
C MET A 249 -11.23 -2.12 2.31
N VAL A 250 -11.70 -3.09 3.08
CA VAL A 250 -12.40 -4.29 2.56
C VAL A 250 -13.93 -4.19 2.69
N ALA A 251 -14.46 -3.10 3.26
CA ALA A 251 -15.90 -2.91 3.41
C ALA A 251 -16.60 -2.74 2.05
N PRO A 252 -17.83 -3.26 1.86
CA PRO A 252 -18.55 -3.18 0.58
C PRO A 252 -18.63 -1.77 0.00
N GLN A 253 -18.91 -0.77 0.84
CA GLN A 253 -19.02 0.63 0.41
C GLN A 253 -17.70 1.16 -0.13
N THR A 254 -16.58 0.83 0.52
CA THR A 254 -15.23 1.21 0.05
C THR A 254 -14.86 0.50 -1.24
N GLN A 255 -15.23 -0.79 -1.36
CA GLN A 255 -15.01 -1.56 -2.58
C GLN A 255 -15.81 -1.00 -3.78
N ASP A 256 -16.99 -0.42 -3.55
CA ASP A 256 -17.74 0.28 -4.58
C ASP A 256 -17.09 1.60 -4.99
N VAL A 257 -16.52 2.36 -4.05
CA VAL A 257 -15.72 3.56 -4.36
C VAL A 257 -14.50 3.17 -5.22
N ILE A 258 -13.78 2.11 -4.84
CA ILE A 258 -12.62 1.60 -5.60
C ILE A 258 -13.05 1.19 -7.02
N ARG A 259 -14.18 0.48 -7.19
CA ARG A 259 -14.70 0.05 -8.49
C ARG A 259 -14.97 1.22 -9.43
N ASN A 260 -15.45 2.34 -8.90
CA ASN A 260 -15.81 3.50 -9.70
C ASN A 260 -14.68 4.53 -9.81
N PHE A 261 -13.58 4.33 -9.08
CA PHE A 261 -12.47 5.29 -9.10
C PHE A 261 -11.82 5.37 -10.48
N GLY A 262 -11.78 6.58 -11.01
CA GLY A 262 -11.19 6.88 -12.33
C GLY A 262 -12.17 6.85 -13.50
N VAL A 263 -13.38 6.27 -13.35
CA VAL A 263 -14.35 6.13 -14.45
C VAL A 263 -14.72 7.48 -15.05
N GLU A 264 -15.03 8.47 -14.24
CA GLU A 264 -15.39 9.80 -14.70
C GLU A 264 -14.22 10.47 -15.47
N LYS A 265 -13.01 10.34 -14.95
CA LYS A 265 -11.82 11.04 -15.50
C LYS A 265 -11.18 10.32 -16.69
N PHE A 266 -11.20 8.98 -16.71
CA PHE A 266 -10.43 8.16 -17.65
C PHE A 266 -11.33 7.26 -18.52
N GLY A 267 -12.65 7.28 -18.33
CA GLY A 267 -13.61 6.42 -19.03
C GLY A 267 -13.55 4.94 -18.59
N GLN A 268 -12.71 4.62 -17.60
CA GLN A 268 -12.55 3.27 -17.05
C GLN A 268 -12.07 3.33 -15.60
N SER A 269 -12.37 2.28 -14.84
CA SER A 269 -11.84 2.12 -13.48
C SER A 269 -10.34 1.93 -13.50
N LEU A 270 -9.64 2.54 -12.53
CA LEU A 270 -8.20 2.32 -12.33
C LEU A 270 -7.89 1.08 -11.49
N PHE A 271 -8.86 0.58 -10.73
CA PHE A 271 -8.68 -0.56 -9.83
C PHE A 271 -9.88 -1.50 -9.90
N VAL A 272 -9.61 -2.79 -9.74
CA VAL A 272 -10.63 -3.82 -9.62
C VAL A 272 -10.70 -4.29 -8.16
N PRO A 273 -11.83 -4.10 -7.45
CA PRO A 273 -11.97 -4.53 -6.06
C PRO A 273 -11.98 -6.06 -5.96
N VAL A 274 -11.30 -6.59 -4.91
CA VAL A 274 -11.16 -8.03 -4.69
C VAL A 274 -11.24 -8.45 -3.22
N ALA A 275 -11.83 -7.62 -2.36
CA ALA A 275 -12.03 -8.00 -0.98
C ALA A 275 -12.78 -9.35 -0.86
N GLY A 276 -12.30 -10.20 0.05
CA GLY A 276 -12.87 -11.54 0.26
C GLY A 276 -12.42 -12.62 -0.73
N LYS A 277 -11.66 -12.26 -1.78
CA LYS A 277 -11.07 -13.22 -2.72
C LYS A 277 -9.71 -13.71 -2.23
N LYS A 278 -9.29 -14.86 -2.74
CA LYS A 278 -7.93 -15.40 -2.60
C LYS A 278 -7.10 -15.10 -3.84
N GLU A 279 -5.77 -15.07 -3.70
CA GLU A 279 -4.87 -14.81 -4.84
C GLU A 279 -5.05 -15.81 -5.98
N GLU A 280 -5.28 -17.09 -5.65
CA GLU A 280 -5.50 -18.17 -6.62
C GLU A 280 -6.72 -17.91 -7.51
N GLU A 281 -7.73 -17.23 -6.97
CA GLU A 281 -8.96 -16.85 -7.70
C GLU A 281 -8.73 -15.71 -8.68
N LEU A 282 -7.64 -14.94 -8.51
CA LEU A 282 -7.25 -13.85 -9.42
C LEU A 282 -6.43 -14.36 -10.60
N GLY A 283 -6.06 -15.64 -10.57
CA GLY A 283 -5.31 -16.29 -11.63
C GLY A 283 -3.81 -15.92 -11.66
N VAL A 284 -3.24 -15.62 -10.51
CA VAL A 284 -1.79 -15.41 -10.26
C VAL A 284 -1.21 -16.55 -9.46
#